data_ddb615bb0c237ab769037e52da4ef76a
#
_entry.id   ddb615bb0c237ab769037e52da4ef76a
#
_cell.length_a   1.000
_cell.length_b   1.000
_cell.length_c   1.000
_cell.angle_alpha   90.00
_cell.angle_beta   90.00
_cell.angle_gamma   90.00
#
_symmetry.space_group_name_H-M   'P 1'
#
loop_
_entity.id
_entity.type
_entity.pdbx_description
1 polymer ?
#
loop_
_entity_poly.entity_id
_entity_poly.type
_entity_poly.pdbx_seq_one_letter_code
_entity_poly.pdbx_strand_id
1 'polypeptide(L)'
;HVLSDAIARVKSMGFVHETLYQTENFSTVNLQDYIERLCNSIKSAYKTSEQEIELSVDAIGCNMEMEKAIPLGLILNELLVNTYKHAFIDRDHGNISVILRMEEQNLILEVSDDGIGFSESEEPKAIKSLGMTIIQTLVTQLRGTQEFTSMGQGTKFSLIIDLDYSQEK
;
A
#
# COMPACT_ATOMS: atom_id res chain seq x y z
N HIS A 1 -17.64 -15.01 2.46
CA HIS A 1 -16.85 -13.82 2.06
C HIS A 1 -15.98 -13.29 3.20
N VAL A 2 -16.53 -12.93 4.40
CA VAL A 2 -15.75 -12.34 5.50
C VAL A 2 -14.58 -13.22 5.96
N LEU A 3 -14.78 -14.54 6.08
CA LEU A 3 -13.73 -15.45 6.51
C LEU A 3 -12.62 -15.60 5.46
N SER A 4 -12.97 -15.65 4.17
CA SER A 4 -11.98 -15.73 3.09
C SER A 4 -11.13 -14.46 2.99
N ASP A 5 -11.73 -13.29 3.21
CA ASP A 5 -11.02 -12.02 3.25
C ASP A 5 -10.07 -11.93 4.45
N ALA A 6 -10.50 -12.42 5.62
CA ALA A 6 -9.64 -12.48 6.81
C ALA A 6 -8.44 -13.42 6.58
N ILE A 7 -8.65 -14.60 5.99
CA ILE A 7 -7.57 -15.55 5.65
C ILE A 7 -6.60 -14.92 4.64
N ALA A 8 -7.09 -14.23 3.61
CA ALA A 8 -6.25 -13.57 2.63
C ALA A 8 -5.37 -12.51 3.29
N ARG A 9 -5.91 -11.71 4.22
CA ARG A 9 -5.15 -10.72 4.98
C ARG A 9 -4.07 -11.34 5.86
N VAL A 10 -4.39 -12.40 6.59
CA VAL A 10 -3.38 -13.12 7.42
C VAL A 10 -2.26 -13.67 6.54
N LYS A 11 -2.57 -14.23 5.36
CA LYS A 11 -1.55 -14.68 4.40
C LYS A 11 -0.69 -13.52 3.90
N SER A 12 -1.29 -12.38 3.59
CA SER A 12 -0.55 -11.18 3.16
C SER A 12 0.36 -10.65 4.27
N MET A 13 -0.09 -10.66 5.52
CA MET A 13 0.74 -10.29 6.67
C MET A 13 1.94 -11.24 6.82
N GLY A 14 1.73 -12.54 6.68
CA GLY A 14 2.80 -13.56 6.66
C GLY A 14 3.80 -13.30 5.54
N PHE A 15 3.32 -12.97 4.34
CA PHE A 15 4.17 -12.67 3.19
C PHE A 15 5.01 -11.39 3.40
N VAL A 16 4.40 -10.31 3.91
CA VAL A 16 5.12 -9.07 4.26
C VAL A 16 6.27 -9.38 5.22
N HIS A 17 5.99 -10.17 6.25
CA HIS A 17 6.97 -10.58 7.24
C HIS A 17 8.09 -11.44 6.62
N GLU A 18 7.74 -12.46 5.84
CA GLU A 18 8.70 -13.35 5.17
C GLU A 18 9.61 -12.58 4.19
N THR A 19 9.04 -11.65 3.41
CA THR A 19 9.80 -10.85 2.45
C THR A 19 10.85 -9.99 3.12
N LEU A 20 10.56 -9.47 4.32
CA LEU A 20 11.50 -8.66 5.10
C LEU A 20 12.60 -9.48 5.76
N TYR A 21 12.30 -10.68 6.25
CA TYR A 21 13.30 -11.54 6.89
C TYR A 21 14.29 -12.19 5.91
N GLN A 22 14.03 -12.14 4.60
CA GLN A 22 14.97 -12.57 3.56
C GLN A 22 16.04 -11.52 3.23
N THR A 23 15.98 -10.33 3.82
CA THR A 23 17.02 -9.30 3.66
C THR A 23 18.19 -9.57 4.60
N GLU A 24 19.42 -9.53 4.08
CA GLU A 24 20.64 -9.83 4.82
C GLU A 24 20.98 -8.82 5.93
N ASN A 25 20.38 -7.64 5.95
CA ASN A 25 20.57 -6.58 6.94
C ASN A 25 19.31 -6.37 7.77
N PHE A 26 19.34 -6.83 9.03
CA PHE A 26 18.19 -6.75 9.95
C PHE A 26 17.86 -5.33 10.46
N SER A 27 18.69 -4.31 10.20
CA SER A 27 18.46 -2.97 10.71
C SER A 27 17.76 -2.05 9.71
N THR A 28 18.11 -2.12 8.42
CA THR A 28 17.63 -1.20 7.40
C THR A 28 17.18 -1.95 6.15
N VAL A 29 15.99 -1.65 5.66
CA VAL A 29 15.36 -2.28 4.49
C VAL A 29 15.49 -1.35 3.29
N ASN A 30 16.00 -1.87 2.16
CA ASN A 30 15.88 -1.21 0.87
C ASN A 30 14.42 -1.26 0.40
N LEU A 31 13.76 -0.11 0.35
CA LEU A 31 12.33 -0.05 0.04
C LEU A 31 12.03 -0.37 -1.43
N GLN A 32 12.93 -0.10 -2.38
CA GLN A 32 12.72 -0.46 -3.78
C GLN A 32 12.55 -1.97 -3.92
N ASP A 33 13.51 -2.76 -3.44
CA ASP A 33 13.48 -4.22 -3.54
C ASP A 33 12.29 -4.82 -2.78
N TYR A 34 12.02 -4.29 -1.59
CA TYR A 34 10.94 -4.76 -0.74
C TYR A 34 9.56 -4.52 -1.37
N ILE A 35 9.30 -3.29 -1.80
CA ILE A 35 8.02 -2.89 -2.38
C ILE A 35 7.79 -3.57 -3.73
N GLU A 36 8.80 -3.71 -4.58
CA GLU A 36 8.69 -4.45 -5.84
C GLU A 36 8.28 -5.91 -5.61
N ARG A 37 8.91 -6.60 -4.66
CA ARG A 37 8.55 -8.00 -4.34
C ARG A 37 7.12 -8.10 -3.84
N LEU A 38 6.71 -7.21 -2.94
CA LEU A 38 5.35 -7.15 -2.41
C LEU A 38 4.34 -6.90 -3.54
N CYS A 39 4.56 -5.89 -4.37
CA CYS A 39 3.73 -5.55 -5.51
C CYS A 39 3.59 -6.70 -6.51
N ASN A 40 4.71 -7.35 -6.87
CA ASN A 40 4.72 -8.48 -7.79
C ASN A 40 3.94 -9.69 -7.24
N SER A 41 4.04 -9.96 -5.94
CA SER A 41 3.27 -11.02 -5.30
C SER A 41 1.78 -10.74 -5.32
N ILE A 42 1.36 -9.52 -4.98
CA ILE A 42 -0.05 -9.11 -5.02
C ILE A 42 -0.57 -9.16 -6.46
N LYS A 43 0.16 -8.59 -7.42
CA LYS A 43 -0.18 -8.66 -8.84
C LYS A 43 -0.41 -10.10 -9.30
N SER A 44 0.49 -11.02 -8.93
CA SER A 44 0.38 -12.44 -9.29
C SER A 44 -0.85 -13.12 -8.66
N ALA A 45 -1.22 -12.74 -7.44
CA ALA A 45 -2.36 -13.30 -6.72
C ALA A 45 -3.72 -12.82 -7.28
N TYR A 46 -3.76 -11.61 -7.83
CA TYR A 46 -4.99 -10.97 -8.30
C TYR A 46 -5.09 -10.86 -9.83
N LYS A 47 -4.02 -11.19 -10.57
CA LYS A 47 -4.03 -11.18 -12.04
C LYS A 47 -5.06 -12.19 -12.56
N THR A 48 -6.01 -11.71 -13.36
CA THR A 48 -6.91 -12.55 -14.16
C THR A 48 -6.37 -12.65 -15.59
N SER A 49 -6.81 -13.67 -16.35
CA SER A 49 -6.39 -13.85 -17.75
C SER A 49 -6.99 -12.80 -18.70
N GLU A 50 -7.99 -12.06 -18.24
CA GLU A 50 -8.78 -11.14 -19.05
C GLU A 50 -8.44 -9.66 -18.79
N GLN A 51 -7.63 -9.37 -17.74
CA GLN A 51 -7.29 -8.00 -17.35
C GLN A 51 -5.79 -7.74 -17.50
N GLU A 52 -5.44 -6.65 -18.16
CA GLU A 52 -4.09 -6.11 -18.25
C GLU A 52 -3.94 -4.88 -17.35
N ILE A 53 -3.66 -5.14 -16.07
CA ILE A 53 -3.38 -4.08 -15.09
C ILE A 53 -1.87 -3.92 -14.99
N GLU A 54 -1.38 -2.74 -15.39
CA GLU A 54 0.03 -2.37 -15.21
C GLU A 54 0.25 -1.84 -13.80
N LEU A 55 1.35 -2.27 -13.18
CA LEU A 55 1.76 -1.82 -11.85
C LEU A 55 3.20 -1.31 -11.95
N SER A 56 3.41 -0.05 -11.64
CA SER A 56 4.73 0.59 -11.57
C SER A 56 5.13 0.90 -10.14
N VAL A 57 6.42 0.74 -9.84
CA VAL A 57 7.01 1.06 -8.53
C VAL A 57 8.22 1.96 -8.74
N ASP A 58 8.26 3.07 -8.01
CA ASP A 58 9.41 3.98 -7.92
C ASP A 58 9.68 4.31 -6.45
N ALA A 59 10.72 3.71 -5.88
CA ALA A 59 11.15 3.89 -4.50
C ALA A 59 12.69 4.00 -4.41
N ILE A 60 13.33 4.44 -5.50
CA ILE A 60 14.79 4.49 -5.65
C ILE A 60 15.40 5.37 -4.54
N GLY A 61 16.42 4.82 -3.88
CA GLY A 61 17.16 5.51 -2.81
C GLY A 61 16.44 5.59 -1.47
N CYS A 62 15.22 5.04 -1.36
CA CYS A 62 14.49 4.99 -0.11
C CYS A 62 14.91 3.80 0.75
N ASN A 63 15.28 4.07 2.01
CA ASN A 63 15.59 3.06 3.02
C ASN A 63 14.83 3.37 4.29
N MET A 64 14.50 2.33 5.06
CA MET A 64 13.72 2.46 6.29
C MET A 64 14.10 1.37 7.29
N GLU A 65 13.97 1.65 8.58
CA GLU A 65 14.10 0.64 9.61
C GLU A 65 13.00 -0.43 9.47
N MET A 66 13.36 -1.69 9.76
CA MET A 66 12.44 -2.84 9.60
C MET A 66 11.14 -2.65 10.39
N GLU A 67 11.22 -2.09 11.61
CA GLU A 67 10.05 -1.85 12.47
C GLU A 67 9.01 -0.92 11.83
N LYS A 68 9.47 0.03 11.00
CA LYS A 68 8.59 0.94 10.23
C LYS A 68 8.20 0.35 8.87
N ALA A 69 9.07 -0.47 8.27
CA ALA A 69 8.82 -1.11 6.97
C ALA A 69 7.66 -2.11 7.02
N ILE A 70 7.49 -2.84 8.14
CA ILE A 70 6.38 -3.79 8.32
C ILE A 70 5.02 -3.09 8.21
N PRO A 71 4.68 -2.08 9.03
CA PRO A 71 3.40 -1.40 8.90
C PRO A 71 3.23 -0.68 7.56
N LEU A 72 4.30 -0.15 6.96
CA LEU A 72 4.25 0.43 5.61
C LEU A 72 3.83 -0.61 4.56
N GLY A 73 4.42 -1.81 4.59
CA GLY A 73 4.06 -2.89 3.68
C GLY A 73 2.63 -3.39 3.88
N LEU A 74 2.14 -3.42 5.12
CA LEU A 74 0.74 -3.78 5.39
C LEU A 74 -0.24 -2.73 4.86
N ILE A 75 0.08 -1.43 4.99
CA ILE A 75 -0.71 -0.34 4.39
C ILE A 75 -0.77 -0.54 2.87
N LEU A 76 0.39 -0.71 2.24
CA LEU A 76 0.47 -0.89 0.79
C LEU A 76 -0.29 -2.14 0.33
N ASN A 77 -0.20 -3.25 1.07
CA ASN A 77 -0.96 -4.45 0.78
C ASN A 77 -2.47 -4.20 0.79
N GLU A 78 -3.01 -3.54 1.82
CA GLU A 78 -4.44 -3.23 1.90
C GLU A 78 -4.88 -2.30 0.76
N LEU A 79 -4.08 -1.28 0.42
CA LEU A 79 -4.37 -0.38 -0.69
C LEU A 79 -4.43 -1.13 -2.02
N LEU A 80 -3.39 -1.91 -2.35
CA LEU A 80 -3.31 -2.64 -3.62
C LEU A 80 -4.41 -3.71 -3.73
N VAL A 81 -4.70 -4.45 -2.66
CA VAL A 81 -5.80 -5.43 -2.64
C VAL A 81 -7.15 -4.76 -2.91
N ASN A 82 -7.37 -3.58 -2.30
CA ASN A 82 -8.59 -2.80 -2.55
C ASN A 82 -8.65 -2.32 -4.01
N THR A 83 -7.54 -1.83 -4.56
CA THR A 83 -7.46 -1.39 -5.95
C THR A 83 -7.78 -2.55 -6.92
N TYR A 84 -7.13 -3.72 -6.77
CA TYR A 84 -7.42 -4.88 -7.62
C TYR A 84 -8.87 -5.39 -7.50
N LYS A 85 -9.49 -5.28 -6.33
CA LYS A 85 -10.87 -5.74 -6.11
C LYS A 85 -11.92 -4.75 -6.60
N HIS A 86 -11.64 -3.46 -6.59
CA HIS A 86 -12.67 -2.44 -6.70
C HIS A 86 -12.43 -1.40 -7.79
N ALA A 87 -11.18 -1.09 -8.14
CA ALA A 87 -10.90 0.00 -9.07
C ALA A 87 -11.18 -0.35 -10.54
N PHE A 88 -11.05 -1.61 -10.92
CA PHE A 88 -11.11 -2.06 -12.32
C PHE A 88 -12.30 -2.97 -12.61
N ILE A 89 -13.42 -2.76 -11.92
CA ILE A 89 -14.68 -3.47 -12.22
C ILE A 89 -15.14 -3.08 -13.63
N ASP A 90 -15.44 -4.10 -14.46
CA ASP A 90 -15.86 -3.92 -15.85
C ASP A 90 -14.83 -3.20 -16.75
N ARG A 91 -13.53 -3.30 -16.41
CA ARG A 91 -12.43 -2.74 -17.20
C ARG A 91 -11.37 -3.81 -17.46
N ASP A 92 -10.91 -3.86 -18.71
CA ASP A 92 -9.88 -4.83 -19.14
C ASP A 92 -8.46 -4.30 -18.96
N HIS A 93 -8.30 -2.98 -18.84
CA HIS A 93 -7.01 -2.29 -18.72
C HIS A 93 -7.03 -1.28 -17.58
N GLY A 94 -5.87 -1.08 -16.98
CA GLY A 94 -5.68 -0.05 -15.97
C GLY A 94 -4.24 0.08 -15.52
N ASN A 95 -3.97 1.17 -14.78
CA ASN A 95 -2.65 1.48 -14.27
C ASN A 95 -2.71 1.72 -12.77
N ILE A 96 -1.72 1.16 -12.07
CA ILE A 96 -1.46 1.42 -10.66
C ILE A 96 -0.04 1.96 -10.55
N SER A 97 0.13 3.04 -9.80
CA SER A 97 1.43 3.63 -9.52
C SER A 97 1.69 3.66 -8.03
N VAL A 98 2.87 3.20 -7.62
CA VAL A 98 3.38 3.25 -6.26
C VAL A 98 4.68 4.06 -6.29
N ILE A 99 4.69 5.20 -5.63
CA ILE A 99 5.84 6.10 -5.58
C ILE A 99 6.22 6.33 -4.12
N LEU A 100 7.50 6.11 -3.79
CA LEU A 100 8.09 6.50 -2.52
C LEU A 100 9.20 7.51 -2.76
N ARG A 101 9.21 8.58 -1.96
CA ARG A 101 10.23 9.63 -2.03
C ARG A 101 10.69 10.01 -0.63
N MET A 102 11.98 10.30 -0.52
CA MET A 102 12.54 10.96 0.66
C MET A 102 12.57 12.45 0.42
N GLU A 103 11.89 13.22 1.25
CA GLU A 103 11.93 14.68 1.25
C GLU A 103 12.37 15.16 2.63
N GLU A 104 13.61 15.66 2.71
CA GLU A 104 14.26 15.98 3.99
C GLU A 104 14.27 14.77 4.93
N GLN A 105 13.47 14.80 5.99
CA GLN A 105 13.34 13.74 7.00
C GLN A 105 12.03 12.95 6.87
N ASN A 106 11.24 13.26 5.84
CA ASN A 106 9.97 12.60 5.60
C ASN A 106 10.08 11.53 4.52
N LEU A 107 9.47 10.39 4.76
CA LEU A 107 9.12 9.45 3.71
C LEU A 107 7.70 9.74 3.24
N ILE A 108 7.55 9.94 1.93
CA ILE A 108 6.26 10.15 1.29
C ILE A 108 5.94 8.92 0.45
N LEU A 109 4.80 8.30 0.74
CA LEU A 109 4.21 7.24 -0.09
C LEU A 109 3.02 7.80 -0.84
N GLU A 110 2.99 7.62 -2.16
CA GLU A 110 1.83 7.86 -3.00
C GLU A 110 1.42 6.57 -3.71
N VAL A 111 0.15 6.20 -3.60
CA VAL A 111 -0.46 5.09 -4.34
C VAL A 111 -1.63 5.64 -5.12
N SER A 112 -1.62 5.44 -6.42
CA SER A 112 -2.70 5.90 -7.30
C SER A 112 -3.11 4.86 -8.32
N ASP A 113 -4.38 4.89 -8.71
CA ASP A 113 -4.92 4.11 -9.81
C ASP A 113 -5.75 5.00 -10.74
N ASP A 114 -5.95 4.56 -11.98
CA ASP A 114 -6.81 5.18 -12.99
C ASP A 114 -8.17 4.48 -13.11
N GLY A 115 -8.61 3.82 -12.04
CA GLY A 115 -9.84 3.05 -11.97
C GLY A 115 -11.12 3.89 -11.99
N ILE A 116 -12.21 3.30 -11.49
CA ILE A 116 -13.53 3.95 -11.46
C ILE A 116 -13.63 5.08 -10.41
N GLY A 117 -12.71 5.10 -9.42
CA GLY A 117 -12.77 6.02 -8.30
C GLY A 117 -13.98 5.78 -7.37
N PHE A 118 -14.30 6.77 -6.55
CA PHE A 118 -15.47 6.77 -5.68
C PHE A 118 -16.38 7.94 -6.00
N SER A 119 -17.69 7.74 -5.89
CA SER A 119 -18.65 8.85 -5.85
C SER A 119 -18.69 9.46 -4.43
N GLU A 120 -19.06 10.73 -4.31
CA GLU A 120 -19.22 11.41 -3.00
C GLU A 120 -20.18 10.64 -2.06
N SER A 121 -21.11 9.87 -2.59
CA SER A 121 -22.06 9.06 -1.81
C SER A 121 -21.44 7.74 -1.30
N GLU A 122 -20.36 7.25 -1.91
CA GLU A 122 -19.69 6.00 -1.57
C GLU A 122 -18.47 6.21 -0.65
N GLU A 123 -17.88 7.40 -0.69
CA GLU A 123 -16.73 7.78 0.14
C GLU A 123 -16.92 7.44 1.63
N PRO A 124 -18.07 7.76 2.29
CA PRO A 124 -18.25 7.41 3.70
C PRO A 124 -18.29 5.90 3.99
N LYS A 125 -18.70 5.07 3.02
CA LYS A 125 -18.73 3.61 3.17
C LYS A 125 -17.36 2.99 2.93
N ALA A 126 -16.64 3.48 1.95
CA ALA A 126 -15.27 3.06 1.66
C ALA A 126 -14.34 3.34 2.85
N ILE A 127 -14.42 4.53 3.43
CA ILE A 127 -13.63 4.96 4.60
C ILE A 127 -13.95 4.11 5.85
N LYS A 128 -15.16 3.58 6.01
CA LYS A 128 -15.56 2.73 7.14
C LYS A 128 -15.28 1.24 6.95
N SER A 129 -14.60 0.85 5.89
CA SER A 129 -14.23 -0.55 5.66
C SER A 129 -13.18 -1.02 6.69
N LEU A 130 -13.15 -2.33 6.95
CA LEU A 130 -12.12 -2.92 7.82
C LEU A 130 -10.70 -2.62 7.33
N GLY A 131 -10.48 -2.65 6.00
CA GLY A 131 -9.19 -2.31 5.40
C GLY A 131 -8.75 -0.89 5.71
N MET A 132 -9.65 0.08 5.59
CA MET A 132 -9.35 1.48 5.93
C MET A 132 -9.11 1.68 7.43
N THR A 133 -9.81 0.93 8.31
CA THR A 133 -9.53 0.93 9.74
C THR A 133 -8.14 0.42 10.06
N ILE A 134 -7.69 -0.63 9.37
CA ILE A 134 -6.32 -1.17 9.49
C ILE A 134 -5.31 -0.10 9.03
N ILE A 135 -5.52 0.51 7.86
CA ILE A 135 -4.66 1.57 7.33
C ILE A 135 -4.54 2.72 8.34
N GLN A 136 -5.65 3.24 8.86
CA GLN A 136 -5.64 4.32 9.85
C GLN A 136 -4.87 3.96 11.12
N THR A 137 -5.03 2.72 11.62
CA THR A 137 -4.30 2.24 12.79
C THR A 137 -2.80 2.19 12.53
N LEU A 138 -2.39 1.66 11.38
CA LEU A 138 -0.97 1.55 10.99
C LEU A 138 -0.35 2.92 10.73
N VAL A 139 -1.09 3.84 10.11
CA VAL A 139 -0.66 5.24 9.91
C VAL A 139 -0.43 5.92 11.26
N THR A 140 -1.33 5.71 12.22
CA THR A 140 -1.14 6.22 13.59
C THR A 140 0.09 5.61 14.26
N GLN A 141 0.33 4.31 14.09
CA GLN A 141 1.54 3.63 14.58
C GLN A 141 2.82 4.22 13.98
N LEU A 142 2.80 4.55 12.70
CA LEU A 142 3.91 5.22 12.00
C LEU A 142 4.00 6.71 12.31
N ARG A 143 3.06 7.27 13.07
CA ARG A 143 2.91 8.71 13.32
C ARG A 143 2.84 9.53 12.03
N GLY A 144 2.25 8.93 11.01
CA GLY A 144 2.09 9.54 9.70
C GLY A 144 0.82 10.38 9.59
N THR A 145 0.78 11.17 8.54
CA THR A 145 -0.42 11.89 8.08
C THR A 145 -0.84 11.33 6.73
N GLN A 146 -2.12 10.99 6.59
CA GLN A 146 -2.64 10.44 5.34
C GLN A 146 -3.70 11.34 4.73
N GLU A 147 -3.80 11.29 3.42
CA GLU A 147 -4.86 11.89 2.62
C GLU A 147 -5.34 10.88 1.59
N PHE A 148 -6.64 10.83 1.38
CA PHE A 148 -7.27 9.97 0.39
C PHE A 148 -8.17 10.81 -0.50
N THR A 149 -7.90 10.82 -1.80
CA THR A 149 -8.67 11.60 -2.77
C THR A 149 -9.17 10.71 -3.89
N SER A 150 -10.40 10.97 -4.34
CA SER A 150 -10.96 10.40 -5.55
C SER A 150 -11.41 11.54 -6.46
N MET A 151 -10.99 11.51 -7.72
CA MET A 151 -11.24 12.58 -8.68
C MET A 151 -12.24 12.17 -9.77
N GLY A 152 -13.19 11.27 -9.45
CA GLY A 152 -14.20 10.78 -10.41
C GLY A 152 -13.65 9.80 -11.45
N GLN A 153 -12.35 9.76 -11.64
CA GLN A 153 -11.60 8.72 -12.38
C GLN A 153 -10.34 8.41 -11.57
N GLY A 154 -10.32 7.20 -10.98
CA GLY A 154 -9.22 6.75 -10.16
C GLY A 154 -9.23 7.26 -8.72
N THR A 155 -8.26 6.75 -7.96
CA THR A 155 -8.02 7.13 -6.57
C THR A 155 -6.56 7.49 -6.35
N LYS A 156 -6.31 8.34 -5.36
CA LYS A 156 -4.97 8.64 -4.87
C LYS A 156 -4.96 8.61 -3.36
N PHE A 157 -4.03 7.85 -2.80
CA PHE A 157 -3.68 7.83 -1.40
C PHE A 157 -2.29 8.42 -1.23
N SER A 158 -2.13 9.30 -0.26
CA SER A 158 -0.85 9.90 0.12
C SER A 158 -0.61 9.71 1.60
N LEU A 159 0.62 9.32 1.98
CA LEU A 159 1.06 9.14 3.35
C LEU A 159 2.41 9.83 3.53
N ILE A 160 2.52 10.64 4.56
CA ILE A 160 3.76 11.30 4.98
C ILE A 160 4.14 10.73 6.34
N ILE A 161 5.37 10.23 6.47
CA ILE A 161 5.93 9.66 7.70
C ILE A 161 7.18 10.45 8.06
N ASP A 162 7.22 11.04 9.26
CA ASP A 162 8.42 11.64 9.82
C ASP A 162 9.35 10.54 10.35
N LEU A 163 10.56 10.47 9.80
CA LEU A 163 11.56 9.45 10.18
C LEU A 163 12.45 9.86 11.35
N ASP A 164 12.55 11.17 11.65
CA ASP A 164 13.46 11.69 12.69
C ASP A 164 12.93 11.57 14.11
N TYR A 165 11.67 11.22 14.28
CA TYR A 165 11.04 11.18 15.60
C TYR A 165 11.57 10.09 16.55
N SER A 166 12.63 9.38 16.16
CA SER A 166 13.26 8.29 16.96
C SER A 166 14.24 8.81 18.03
N GLN A 167 14.53 10.11 18.09
CA GLN A 167 15.61 10.66 18.93
C GLN A 167 15.13 11.30 20.26
N GLU A 168 13.80 11.35 20.52
CA GLU A 168 13.31 11.85 21.83
C GLU A 168 12.90 10.68 22.75
N LYS A 169 13.90 10.12 23.45
CA LYS A 169 13.75 9.39 24.70
C LYS A 169 14.84 9.79 25.67
#